data_5d7e8c49641eeccfcc473a666159e514
#
_entry.id   5d7e8c49641eeccfcc473a666159e514
#
_cell.length_a   1.000
_cell.length_b   1.000
_cell.length_c   1.000
_cell.angle_alpha   90.00
_cell.angle_beta   90.00
_cell.angle_gamma   90.00
#
_symmetry.space_group_name_H-M   'P 1'
#
loop_
_entity.id
_entity.type
_entity.pdbx_description
1 polymer ?
#
loop_
_entity_poly.entity_id
_entity_poly.type
_entity_poly.pdbx_seq_one_letter_code
_entity_poly.pdbx_strand_id
1 'polypeptide(L)'
;MKQIHCLFIILALFSFTYSQNYHWPTIGSKAMSSNFGEFRDGGYHMGIDIKTLEETGWPVYAVEDGYISRMVSNFSGYGKGLYLTLNDGNVAVYAHLEEFAFRLETIFYSLQEKNNSYIVNEYFSPEQFPFKKGDIIGYTGNTGASFGPHLHFELRNSKSQPINPLINGLNIEDYRNPRVFQIGVIPLSTSSKINGSSIPRVYPLYAATTGGRLELPDTVSLSLIHI
;
A
#
# COMPACT_ATOMS: atom_id res chain seq x y z
N MET A 1 67.89 -3.63 -14.86
CA MET A 1 66.50 -3.14 -15.07
C MET A 1 65.55 -4.15 -14.46
N LYS A 2 64.94 -3.80 -13.34
CA LYS A 2 63.92 -4.66 -12.68
C LYS A 2 62.55 -4.25 -13.21
N GLN A 3 61.86 -5.18 -13.88
CA GLN A 3 60.48 -4.98 -14.29
C GLN A 3 59.54 -5.14 -13.06
N ILE A 4 58.81 -4.07 -12.76
CA ILE A 4 57.75 -4.08 -11.74
C ILE A 4 56.45 -4.49 -12.44
N HIS A 5 55.94 -5.67 -12.13
CA HIS A 5 54.63 -6.12 -12.60
C HIS A 5 53.59 -5.56 -11.62
N CYS A 6 52.81 -4.57 -12.10
CA CYS A 6 51.63 -4.09 -11.42
C CYS A 6 50.48 -5.10 -11.63
N LEU A 7 50.12 -5.82 -10.57
CA LEU A 7 48.97 -6.68 -10.55
C LEU A 7 47.70 -5.82 -10.30
N PHE A 8 46.88 -5.57 -11.30
CA PHE A 8 45.57 -4.94 -11.16
C PHE A 8 44.56 -5.99 -10.66
N ILE A 9 44.16 -5.91 -9.38
CA ILE A 9 43.04 -6.68 -8.85
C ILE A 9 41.76 -5.93 -9.23
N ILE A 10 41.02 -6.45 -10.21
CA ILE A 10 39.67 -6.00 -10.53
C ILE A 10 38.72 -6.58 -9.49
N LEU A 11 38.28 -5.78 -8.52
CA LEU A 11 37.20 -6.12 -7.60
C LEU A 11 35.89 -6.00 -8.37
N ALA A 12 35.37 -7.11 -8.88
CA ALA A 12 34.02 -7.15 -9.42
C ALA A 12 33.02 -7.07 -8.24
N LEU A 13 32.44 -5.87 -8.07
CA LEU A 13 31.29 -5.68 -7.17
C LEU A 13 30.07 -6.35 -7.82
N PHE A 14 29.81 -7.60 -7.46
CA PHE A 14 28.53 -8.23 -7.74
C PHE A 14 27.48 -7.59 -6.85
N SER A 15 26.74 -6.63 -7.39
CA SER A 15 25.47 -6.19 -6.79
C SER A 15 24.47 -7.33 -6.91
N PHE A 16 24.33 -8.14 -5.88
CA PHE A 16 23.20 -9.06 -5.76
C PHE A 16 21.95 -8.20 -5.60
N THR A 17 21.18 -8.05 -6.66
CA THR A 17 19.80 -7.58 -6.54
C THR A 17 19.02 -8.70 -5.86
N TYR A 18 18.89 -8.62 -4.54
CA TYR A 18 17.96 -9.45 -3.80
C TYR A 18 16.55 -9.06 -4.27
N SER A 19 15.88 -9.93 -5.00
CA SER A 19 14.45 -9.81 -5.24
C SER A 19 13.77 -9.91 -3.87
N GLN A 20 13.24 -8.81 -3.36
CA GLN A 20 12.49 -8.81 -2.12
C GLN A 20 11.26 -9.68 -2.31
N ASN A 21 11.08 -10.66 -1.44
CA ASN A 21 9.93 -11.56 -1.44
C ASN A 21 9.31 -11.53 -0.04
N TYR A 22 8.47 -10.53 0.20
CA TYR A 22 7.78 -10.35 1.47
C TYR A 22 6.76 -11.45 1.70
N HIS A 23 6.57 -11.81 2.96
CA HIS A 23 5.47 -12.68 3.39
C HIS A 23 4.13 -11.96 3.13
N TRP A 24 3.10 -12.69 2.68
CA TRP A 24 1.77 -12.12 2.55
C TRP A 24 1.23 -11.74 3.95
N PRO A 25 0.69 -10.51 4.13
CA PRO A 25 0.47 -9.95 5.47
C PRO A 25 -0.70 -10.54 6.25
N THR A 26 -1.54 -11.41 5.67
CA THR A 26 -2.63 -12.11 6.37
C THR A 26 -2.93 -13.46 5.73
N ILE A 27 -3.87 -14.22 6.30
CA ILE A 27 -4.34 -15.50 5.73
C ILE A 27 -5.39 -15.28 4.63
N GLY A 28 -5.78 -16.36 3.98
CA GLY A 28 -6.89 -16.40 3.02
C GLY A 28 -6.48 -16.03 1.61
N SER A 29 -7.44 -15.49 0.86
CA SER A 29 -7.21 -15.15 -0.55
C SER A 29 -6.38 -13.87 -0.68
N LYS A 30 -5.59 -13.80 -1.76
CA LYS A 30 -4.88 -12.56 -2.13
C LYS A 30 -5.80 -11.55 -2.83
N ALA A 31 -7.12 -11.62 -2.59
CA ALA A 31 -8.09 -10.71 -3.18
C ALA A 31 -8.05 -9.35 -2.48
N MET A 32 -8.12 -8.30 -3.27
CA MET A 32 -8.12 -6.92 -2.80
C MET A 32 -9.46 -6.25 -3.10
N SER A 33 -9.84 -5.31 -2.25
CA SER A 33 -10.96 -4.39 -2.50
C SER A 33 -10.50 -3.08 -3.11
N SER A 34 -9.22 -2.70 -2.91
CA SER A 34 -8.65 -1.46 -3.40
C SER A 34 -7.15 -1.60 -3.64
N ASN A 35 -6.66 -0.95 -4.69
CA ASN A 35 -5.27 -0.99 -5.11
C ASN A 35 -4.50 0.27 -4.71
N PHE A 36 -3.16 0.16 -4.74
CA PHE A 36 -2.26 1.30 -4.57
C PHE A 36 -2.48 2.35 -5.67
N GLY A 37 -2.55 3.62 -5.27
CA GLY A 37 -2.72 4.75 -6.19
C GLY A 37 -4.15 4.94 -6.69
N GLU A 38 -5.13 4.19 -6.19
CA GLU A 38 -6.55 4.41 -6.50
C GLU A 38 -6.98 5.80 -6.01
N PHE A 39 -7.66 6.55 -6.90
CA PHE A 39 -8.15 7.88 -6.56
C PHE A 39 -9.29 7.81 -5.55
N ARG A 40 -9.19 8.61 -4.50
CA ARG A 40 -10.20 8.78 -3.45
C ARG A 40 -10.47 10.26 -3.23
N ASP A 41 -11.62 10.59 -2.65
CA ASP A 41 -11.87 11.98 -2.23
C ASP A 41 -10.80 12.44 -1.24
N GLY A 42 -10.03 13.46 -1.66
CA GLY A 42 -8.94 14.03 -0.87
C GLY A 42 -7.55 13.45 -1.13
N GLY A 43 -7.36 12.52 -2.07
CA GLY A 43 -6.03 12.02 -2.41
C GLY A 43 -5.98 10.68 -3.13
N TYR A 44 -4.87 9.99 -2.95
CA TYR A 44 -4.65 8.66 -3.53
C TYR A 44 -4.50 7.62 -2.42
N HIS A 45 -4.93 6.40 -2.69
CA HIS A 45 -4.75 5.28 -1.79
C HIS A 45 -3.26 4.94 -1.64
N MET A 46 -2.73 5.03 -0.43
CA MET A 46 -1.29 4.86 -0.15
C MET A 46 -0.85 3.40 0.00
N GLY A 47 -1.79 2.45 -0.06
CA GLY A 47 -1.54 1.04 0.13
C GLY A 47 -2.45 0.16 -0.72
N ILE A 48 -2.70 -1.03 -0.22
CA ILE A 48 -3.68 -1.99 -0.74
C ILE A 48 -4.64 -2.39 0.37
N ASP A 49 -5.91 -2.62 0.03
CA ASP A 49 -6.91 -3.12 0.97
C ASP A 49 -7.17 -4.60 0.68
N ILE A 50 -6.72 -5.47 1.58
CA ILE A 50 -6.81 -6.93 1.46
C ILE A 50 -8.13 -7.41 2.07
N LYS A 51 -8.94 -8.12 1.31
CA LYS A 51 -10.23 -8.65 1.76
C LYS A 51 -10.07 -9.72 2.82
N THR A 52 -10.90 -9.61 3.87
CA THR A 52 -11.02 -10.61 4.94
C THR A 52 -12.42 -11.25 4.98
N LEU A 53 -13.11 -11.29 3.84
CA LEU A 53 -14.45 -11.85 3.67
C LEU A 53 -15.48 -11.27 4.65
N GLU A 54 -15.37 -9.97 4.95
CA GLU A 54 -16.22 -9.25 5.90
C GLU A 54 -16.07 -9.71 7.37
N GLU A 55 -14.99 -10.43 7.68
CA GLU A 55 -14.66 -10.92 9.01
C GLU A 55 -13.50 -10.14 9.63
N THR A 56 -13.52 -9.99 10.94
CA THR A 56 -12.39 -9.50 11.76
C THR A 56 -11.64 -10.65 12.41
N GLY A 57 -10.50 -10.37 13.05
CA GLY A 57 -9.77 -11.36 13.84
C GLY A 57 -8.86 -12.30 13.05
N TRP A 58 -8.63 -12.05 11.74
CA TRP A 58 -7.65 -12.82 10.98
C TRP A 58 -6.23 -12.42 11.38
N PRO A 59 -5.31 -13.40 11.52
CA PRO A 59 -3.94 -13.09 11.92
C PRO A 59 -3.24 -12.19 10.90
N VAL A 60 -2.50 -11.21 11.41
CA VAL A 60 -1.67 -10.29 10.63
C VAL A 60 -0.21 -10.63 10.92
N TYR A 61 0.55 -10.82 9.87
CA TYR A 61 1.93 -11.29 9.91
C TYR A 61 2.94 -10.19 9.60
N ALA A 62 4.08 -10.24 10.26
CA ALA A 62 5.26 -9.49 9.85
C ALA A 62 5.71 -9.93 8.45
N VAL A 63 5.72 -9.02 7.48
CA VAL A 63 6.07 -9.34 6.08
C VAL A 63 7.54 -9.66 5.89
N GLU A 64 8.41 -9.19 6.80
CA GLU A 64 9.85 -9.45 6.82
C GLU A 64 10.39 -9.26 8.25
N ASP A 65 11.63 -9.68 8.50
CA ASP A 65 12.35 -9.40 9.74
C ASP A 65 12.45 -7.90 9.98
N GLY A 66 12.20 -7.48 11.22
CA GLY A 66 12.24 -6.06 11.58
C GLY A 66 11.83 -5.82 13.03
N TYR A 67 11.38 -4.62 13.33
CA TYR A 67 10.87 -4.25 14.66
C TYR A 67 9.67 -3.31 14.54
N ILE A 68 8.74 -3.39 15.49
CA ILE A 68 7.65 -2.42 15.57
C ILE A 68 8.23 -1.08 16.01
N SER A 69 8.30 -0.15 15.08
CA SER A 69 8.86 1.19 15.30
C SER A 69 7.82 2.20 15.76
N ARG A 70 6.53 1.94 15.50
CA ARG A 70 5.44 2.84 15.91
C ARG A 70 4.13 2.08 16.06
N MET A 71 3.37 2.47 17.07
CA MET A 71 2.01 1.99 17.35
C MET A 71 1.07 3.18 17.41
N VAL A 72 -0.08 3.07 16.75
CA VAL A 72 -1.08 4.14 16.72
C VAL A 72 -2.48 3.62 17.02
N SER A 73 -3.33 4.49 17.62
CA SER A 73 -4.78 4.33 17.61
C SER A 73 -5.46 5.68 17.48
N ASN A 74 -6.51 5.73 16.67
CA ASN A 74 -7.33 6.92 16.45
C ASN A 74 -8.79 6.50 16.18
N PHE A 75 -9.74 7.42 16.36
CA PHE A 75 -11.14 7.21 15.98
C PHE A 75 -11.37 7.33 14.47
N SER A 76 -10.41 7.88 13.74
CA SER A 76 -10.44 8.07 12.28
C SER A 76 -9.10 7.65 11.66
N GLY A 77 -8.96 7.79 10.33
CA GLY A 77 -7.73 7.38 9.63
C GLY A 77 -7.46 5.88 9.80
N TYR A 78 -6.25 5.52 10.20
CA TYR A 78 -5.83 4.12 10.33
C TYR A 78 -6.50 3.33 11.47
N GLY A 79 -7.22 3.98 12.40
CA GLY A 79 -7.70 3.30 13.60
C GLY A 79 -6.54 2.77 14.44
N LYS A 80 -6.57 1.49 14.82
CA LYS A 80 -5.42 0.78 15.38
C LYS A 80 -4.46 0.39 14.24
N GLY A 81 -3.19 0.77 14.38
CA GLY A 81 -2.18 0.49 13.35
C GLY A 81 -0.78 0.27 13.90
N LEU A 82 -0.01 -0.51 13.15
CA LEU A 82 1.39 -0.83 13.43
C LEU A 82 2.28 -0.40 12.27
N TYR A 83 3.47 0.08 12.61
CA TYR A 83 4.55 0.36 11.68
C TYR A 83 5.71 -0.58 12.00
N LEU A 84 6.01 -1.48 11.09
CA LEU A 84 7.14 -2.41 11.19
C LEU A 84 8.28 -1.87 10.31
N THR A 85 9.35 -1.41 10.93
CA THR A 85 10.58 -1.05 10.22
C THR A 85 11.33 -2.33 9.90
N LEU A 86 11.54 -2.57 8.61
CA LEU A 86 12.13 -3.79 8.05
C LEU A 86 13.65 -3.69 8.00
N ASN A 87 14.34 -4.83 8.01
CA ASN A 87 15.80 -4.87 7.94
C ASN A 87 16.38 -4.33 6.62
N ASP A 88 15.57 -4.24 5.57
CA ASP A 88 15.94 -3.66 4.27
C ASP A 88 15.78 -2.12 4.22
N GLY A 89 15.32 -1.51 5.32
CA GLY A 89 15.12 -0.07 5.47
C GLY A 89 13.75 0.44 5.02
N ASN A 90 12.87 -0.43 4.53
CA ASN A 90 11.48 -0.07 4.26
C ASN A 90 10.64 -0.11 5.54
N VAL A 91 9.44 0.43 5.48
CA VAL A 91 8.45 0.38 6.58
C VAL A 91 7.15 -0.21 6.06
N ALA A 92 6.70 -1.30 6.67
CA ALA A 92 5.38 -1.86 6.46
C ALA A 92 4.38 -1.26 7.45
N VAL A 93 3.24 -0.78 6.95
CA VAL A 93 2.15 -0.22 7.77
C VAL A 93 0.94 -1.12 7.66
N TYR A 94 0.39 -1.49 8.80
CA TYR A 94 -0.80 -2.31 8.95
C TYR A 94 -1.86 -1.48 9.67
N ALA A 95 -3.04 -1.36 9.11
CA ALA A 95 -4.08 -0.51 9.67
C ALA A 95 -5.45 -1.20 9.75
N HIS A 96 -6.39 -0.53 10.41
CA HIS A 96 -7.74 -0.98 10.72
C HIS A 96 -7.78 -2.23 11.60
N LEU A 97 -6.70 -2.47 12.38
CA LEU A 97 -6.57 -3.65 13.24
C LEU A 97 -7.62 -3.63 14.36
N GLU A 98 -8.07 -4.82 14.77
CA GLU A 98 -8.93 -4.99 15.94
C GLU A 98 -8.08 -5.14 17.21
N GLU A 99 -7.06 -5.98 17.14
CA GLU A 99 -6.15 -6.27 18.23
C GLU A 99 -4.70 -6.34 17.75
N PHE A 100 -3.78 -6.03 18.65
CA PHE A 100 -2.36 -6.31 18.45
C PHE A 100 -2.02 -7.70 19.00
N ALA A 101 -0.87 -8.28 18.62
CA ALA A 101 -0.38 -9.49 19.26
C ALA A 101 -0.22 -9.26 20.78
N PHE A 102 -0.47 -10.29 21.59
CA PHE A 102 -0.57 -10.20 23.06
C PHE A 102 0.49 -9.31 23.74
N ARG A 103 1.76 -9.45 23.33
CA ARG A 103 2.86 -8.64 23.88
C ARG A 103 2.70 -7.15 23.57
N LEU A 104 2.24 -6.81 22.39
CA LEU A 104 2.00 -5.42 21.96
C LEU A 104 0.72 -4.86 22.58
N GLU A 105 -0.33 -5.67 22.67
CA GLU A 105 -1.61 -5.28 23.25
C GLU A 105 -1.47 -4.90 24.75
N THR A 106 -0.64 -5.63 25.50
CA THR A 106 -0.35 -5.29 26.91
C THR A 106 0.28 -3.90 27.03
N ILE A 107 1.24 -3.58 26.17
CA ILE A 107 1.87 -2.25 26.15
C ILE A 107 0.87 -1.19 25.70
N PHE A 108 0.06 -1.49 24.69
CA PHE A 108 -0.96 -0.60 24.19
C PHE A 108 -1.95 -0.15 25.30
N TYR A 109 -2.48 -1.10 26.08
CA TYR A 109 -3.35 -0.77 27.22
C TYR A 109 -2.64 0.07 28.28
N SER A 110 -1.39 -0.25 28.60
CA SER A 110 -0.60 0.55 29.54
C SER A 110 -0.42 2.00 29.09
N LEU A 111 -0.25 2.22 27.78
CA LEU A 111 -0.15 3.56 27.20
C LEU A 111 -1.48 4.30 27.25
N GLN A 112 -2.59 3.61 26.98
CA GLN A 112 -3.92 4.19 27.10
C GLN A 112 -4.24 4.60 28.54
N GLU A 113 -3.96 3.74 29.51
CA GLU A 113 -4.13 4.04 30.94
C GLU A 113 -3.26 5.22 31.37
N LYS A 114 -1.97 5.20 31.03
CA LYS A 114 -1.04 6.28 31.37
C LYS A 114 -1.49 7.63 30.82
N ASN A 115 -2.02 7.64 29.59
CA ASN A 115 -2.44 8.86 28.91
C ASN A 115 -3.92 9.21 29.19
N ASN A 116 -4.66 8.35 29.86
CA ASN A 116 -6.12 8.43 30.03
C ASN A 116 -6.82 8.74 28.69
N SER A 117 -6.43 8.05 27.62
CA SER A 117 -6.88 8.32 26.26
C SER A 117 -6.88 7.05 25.41
N TYR A 118 -7.91 6.92 24.57
CA TYR A 118 -7.92 5.92 23.49
C TYR A 118 -6.84 6.19 22.45
N ILE A 119 -6.50 7.46 22.24
CA ILE A 119 -5.54 7.88 21.21
C ILE A 119 -4.12 7.58 21.70
N VAL A 120 -3.41 6.75 20.94
CA VAL A 120 -2.01 6.41 21.13
C VAL A 120 -1.20 6.78 19.89
N ASN A 121 -0.02 7.29 20.09
CA ASN A 121 0.97 7.53 19.06
C ASN A 121 2.37 7.41 19.69
N GLU A 122 2.84 6.17 19.76
CA GLU A 122 4.09 5.84 20.48
C GLU A 122 5.13 5.28 19.51
N TYR A 123 6.38 5.66 19.72
CA TYR A 123 7.54 5.22 18.94
C TYR A 123 8.46 4.34 19.79
N PHE A 124 9.04 3.33 19.16
CA PHE A 124 9.88 2.34 19.82
C PHE A 124 11.26 2.23 19.17
N SER A 125 12.26 1.85 19.97
CA SER A 125 13.60 1.54 19.49
C SER A 125 13.70 0.11 18.93
N PRO A 126 14.71 -0.20 18.09
CA PRO A 126 14.85 -1.52 17.46
C PRO A 126 14.89 -2.71 18.44
N GLU A 127 15.39 -2.49 19.65
CA GLU A 127 15.60 -3.54 20.66
C GLU A 127 14.31 -3.90 21.41
N GLN A 128 13.28 -3.05 21.37
CA GLN A 128 12.09 -3.21 22.22
C GLN A 128 11.14 -4.27 21.68
N PHE A 129 10.86 -4.27 20.39
CA PHE A 129 9.86 -5.14 19.76
C PHE A 129 10.36 -5.73 18.43
N PRO A 130 11.42 -6.58 18.46
CA PRO A 130 11.85 -7.30 17.26
C PRO A 130 10.84 -8.40 16.91
N PHE A 131 10.62 -8.59 15.59
CA PHE A 131 9.78 -9.62 15.01
C PHE A 131 10.50 -10.28 13.84
N LYS A 132 10.17 -11.55 13.62
CA LYS A 132 10.61 -12.32 12.46
C LYS A 132 9.54 -12.36 11.41
N LYS A 133 9.96 -12.51 10.17
CA LYS A 133 9.08 -12.76 9.03
C LYS A 133 8.11 -13.89 9.33
N GLY A 134 6.82 -13.64 9.17
CA GLY A 134 5.76 -14.59 9.47
C GLY A 134 5.29 -14.64 10.93
N ASP A 135 5.89 -13.89 11.83
CA ASP A 135 5.37 -13.76 13.20
C ASP A 135 4.02 -13.03 13.19
N ILE A 136 3.11 -13.44 14.07
CA ILE A 136 1.84 -12.73 14.27
C ILE A 136 2.11 -11.43 15.03
N ILE A 137 1.71 -10.30 14.45
CA ILE A 137 1.84 -8.96 15.03
C ILE A 137 0.50 -8.35 15.45
N GLY A 138 -0.61 -8.91 15.01
CA GLY A 138 -1.96 -8.43 15.33
C GLY A 138 -3.04 -9.21 14.61
N TYR A 139 -4.24 -8.66 14.61
CA TYR A 139 -5.42 -9.26 14.00
C TYR A 139 -6.20 -8.20 13.22
N THR A 140 -6.76 -8.60 12.07
CA THR A 140 -7.54 -7.73 11.20
C THR A 140 -8.82 -7.25 11.88
N GLY A 141 -9.26 -6.04 11.53
CA GLY A 141 -10.43 -5.43 12.13
C GLY A 141 -11.16 -4.48 11.20
N ASN A 142 -11.83 -3.49 11.84
CA ASN A 142 -12.61 -2.45 11.16
C ASN A 142 -12.51 -1.12 11.92
N THR A 143 -11.35 -0.83 12.55
CA THR A 143 -11.16 0.39 13.35
C THR A 143 -10.80 1.60 12.48
N GLY A 144 -11.04 2.81 12.98
CA GLY A 144 -10.74 4.05 12.27
C GLY A 144 -11.71 4.36 11.12
N ALA A 145 -11.20 4.96 10.03
CA ALA A 145 -11.99 5.30 8.85
C ALA A 145 -12.11 4.10 7.90
N SER A 146 -12.89 3.11 8.27
CA SER A 146 -13.12 1.89 7.50
C SER A 146 -14.60 1.62 7.32
N PHE A 147 -15.03 1.19 6.12
CA PHE A 147 -16.42 0.87 5.78
C PHE A 147 -16.79 -0.61 5.96
N GLY A 148 -15.82 -1.45 6.32
CA GLY A 148 -16.01 -2.88 6.52
C GLY A 148 -14.69 -3.58 6.82
N PRO A 149 -14.73 -4.82 7.39
CA PRO A 149 -13.51 -5.55 7.76
C PRO A 149 -12.58 -5.78 6.58
N HIS A 150 -11.33 -5.34 6.73
CA HIS A 150 -10.24 -5.59 5.78
C HIS A 150 -8.89 -5.29 6.44
N LEU A 151 -7.80 -5.68 5.82
CA LEU A 151 -6.47 -5.24 6.19
C LEU A 151 -6.00 -4.16 5.21
N HIS A 152 -5.85 -2.93 5.67
CA HIS A 152 -5.11 -1.91 4.93
C HIS A 152 -3.61 -2.12 5.14
N PHE A 153 -2.87 -2.30 4.05
CA PHE A 153 -1.44 -2.55 4.08
C PHE A 153 -0.69 -1.57 3.19
N GLU A 154 0.33 -0.91 3.75
CA GLU A 154 1.24 -0.05 2.99
C GLU A 154 2.67 -0.55 3.05
N LEU A 155 3.42 -0.27 2.01
CA LEU A 155 4.87 -0.31 2.01
C LEU A 155 5.40 1.10 1.76
N ARG A 156 6.36 1.52 2.58
CA ARG A 156 7.01 2.83 2.48
C ARG A 156 8.51 2.65 2.36
N ASN A 157 9.14 3.47 1.54
CA ASN A 157 10.59 3.48 1.45
C ASN A 157 11.24 4.17 2.69
N SER A 158 12.56 4.17 2.76
CA SER A 158 13.33 4.79 3.86
C SER A 158 13.10 6.30 4.04
N LYS A 159 12.47 6.96 3.06
CA LYS A 159 12.04 8.36 3.14
C LYS A 159 10.59 8.51 3.56
N SER A 160 9.95 7.44 4.05
CA SER A 160 8.53 7.37 4.42
C SER A 160 7.55 7.64 3.26
N GLN A 161 7.99 7.54 2.01
CA GLN A 161 7.13 7.70 0.84
C GLN A 161 6.44 6.37 0.55
N PRO A 162 5.11 6.36 0.33
CA PRO A 162 4.40 5.15 -0.07
C PRO A 162 4.90 4.64 -1.42
N ILE A 163 5.10 3.33 -1.52
CA ILE A 163 5.46 2.63 -2.74
C ILE A 163 4.48 1.48 -2.96
N ASN A 164 4.25 1.12 -4.21
CA ASN A 164 3.30 0.05 -4.53
C ASN A 164 3.79 -1.31 -4.00
N PRO A 165 3.11 -1.93 -3.02
CA PRO A 165 3.55 -3.19 -2.43
C PRO A 165 3.63 -4.34 -3.44
N LEU A 166 2.76 -4.34 -4.46
CA LEU A 166 2.62 -5.42 -5.42
C LEU A 166 3.79 -5.56 -6.40
N ILE A 167 4.53 -4.46 -6.61
CA ILE A 167 5.73 -4.46 -7.47
C ILE A 167 7.02 -4.31 -6.66
N ASN A 168 6.91 -4.20 -5.33
CA ASN A 168 8.04 -4.04 -4.42
C ASN A 168 8.09 -5.15 -3.36
N GLY A 169 7.75 -6.39 -3.71
CA GLY A 169 7.99 -7.55 -2.87
C GLY A 169 6.77 -8.38 -2.45
N LEU A 170 5.53 -7.86 -2.53
CA LEU A 170 4.32 -8.66 -2.40
C LEU A 170 3.89 -9.20 -3.76
N ASN A 171 4.41 -10.34 -4.15
CA ASN A 171 4.09 -10.92 -5.45
C ASN A 171 2.68 -11.51 -5.46
N ILE A 172 1.85 -10.99 -6.38
CA ILE A 172 0.56 -11.57 -6.76
C ILE A 172 0.67 -12.07 -8.18
N GLU A 173 0.22 -13.30 -8.39
CA GLU A 173 0.02 -13.82 -9.73
C GLU A 173 -1.33 -13.31 -10.26
N ASP A 174 -1.29 -12.28 -11.09
CA ASP A 174 -2.45 -11.79 -11.82
C ASP A 174 -2.15 -11.83 -13.33
N TYR A 175 -2.81 -12.75 -14.00
CA TYR A 175 -2.69 -12.94 -15.46
C TYR A 175 -3.86 -12.30 -16.22
N ARG A 176 -4.76 -11.57 -15.54
CA ARG A 176 -5.92 -10.96 -16.18
C ARG A 176 -5.59 -9.58 -16.68
N ASN A 177 -5.74 -9.37 -17.97
CA ASN A 177 -5.69 -8.04 -18.55
C ASN A 177 -6.82 -7.17 -18.00
N PRO A 178 -6.54 -5.88 -17.65
CA PRO A 178 -7.57 -4.96 -17.23
C PRO A 178 -8.64 -4.80 -18.33
N ARG A 179 -9.90 -4.78 -17.90
CA ARG A 179 -11.03 -4.47 -18.80
C ARG A 179 -11.47 -3.03 -18.56
N VAL A 180 -11.32 -2.20 -19.58
CA VAL A 180 -11.81 -0.83 -19.55
C VAL A 180 -13.23 -0.84 -20.12
N PHE A 181 -14.21 -0.43 -19.32
CA PHE A 181 -15.63 -0.40 -19.72
C PHE A 181 -16.07 1.00 -20.15
N GLN A 182 -15.43 2.03 -19.61
CA GLN A 182 -15.79 3.41 -19.88
C GLN A 182 -14.61 4.37 -19.59
N ILE A 183 -14.65 5.52 -20.23
CA ILE A 183 -13.71 6.61 -19.99
C ILE A 183 -14.51 7.81 -19.47
N GLY A 184 -14.12 8.33 -18.29
CA GLY A 184 -14.59 9.60 -17.76
C GLY A 184 -13.66 10.73 -18.19
N VAL A 185 -14.19 11.80 -18.74
CA VAL A 185 -13.46 13.02 -19.04
C VAL A 185 -14.05 14.16 -18.22
N ILE A 186 -13.21 14.81 -17.42
CA ILE A 186 -13.60 15.87 -16.50
C ILE A 186 -12.86 17.15 -16.86
N PRO A 187 -13.55 18.23 -17.27
CA PRO A 187 -12.93 19.52 -17.44
C PRO A 187 -12.40 20.04 -16.10
N LEU A 188 -11.12 20.38 -16.00
CA LEU A 188 -10.49 20.87 -14.78
C LEU A 188 -10.61 22.40 -14.59
N SER A 189 -11.19 23.11 -15.56
CA SER A 189 -11.44 24.54 -15.48
C SER A 189 -12.71 24.90 -16.25
N THR A 190 -13.26 26.07 -15.97
CA THR A 190 -14.43 26.61 -16.69
C THR A 190 -14.16 26.91 -18.16
N SER A 191 -12.90 27.07 -18.55
CA SER A 191 -12.45 27.30 -19.93
C SER A 191 -12.21 26.01 -20.70
N SER A 192 -12.02 24.86 -20.02
CA SER A 192 -11.89 23.56 -20.66
C SER A 192 -13.25 23.01 -21.06
N LYS A 193 -13.36 22.46 -22.26
CA LYS A 193 -14.62 21.93 -22.78
C LYS A 193 -14.47 20.56 -23.42
N ILE A 194 -15.52 19.74 -23.28
CA ILE A 194 -15.68 18.46 -23.94
C ILE A 194 -16.91 18.59 -24.84
N ASN A 195 -16.73 18.47 -26.16
CA ASN A 195 -17.80 18.71 -27.14
C ASN A 195 -18.56 20.01 -26.90
N GLY A 196 -17.82 21.11 -26.57
CA GLY A 196 -18.38 22.44 -26.32
C GLY A 196 -18.98 22.65 -24.92
N SER A 197 -19.02 21.66 -24.05
CA SER A 197 -19.56 21.71 -22.69
C SER A 197 -18.48 21.60 -21.62
N SER A 198 -18.62 22.32 -20.51
CA SER A 198 -17.76 22.21 -19.32
C SER A 198 -18.28 21.16 -18.29
N ILE A 199 -19.30 20.40 -18.65
CA ILE A 199 -19.86 19.33 -17.80
C ILE A 199 -19.05 18.04 -18.02
N PRO A 200 -18.67 17.30 -16.94
CA PRO A 200 -18.06 15.98 -17.06
C PRO A 200 -18.89 15.02 -17.90
N ARG A 201 -18.22 14.19 -18.68
CA ARG A 201 -18.87 13.17 -19.49
C ARG A 201 -18.22 11.82 -19.34
N VAL A 202 -19.04 10.78 -19.36
CA VAL A 202 -18.61 9.37 -19.35
C VAL A 202 -18.99 8.75 -20.70
N TYR A 203 -18.01 8.11 -21.31
CA TYR A 203 -18.15 7.43 -22.59
C TYR A 203 -17.98 5.93 -22.38
N PRO A 204 -18.97 5.10 -22.68
CA PRO A 204 -18.81 3.65 -22.70
C PRO A 204 -17.84 3.26 -23.82
N LEU A 205 -17.06 2.21 -23.59
CA LEU A 205 -16.17 1.63 -24.58
C LEU A 205 -16.75 0.34 -25.12
N TYR A 206 -16.68 0.15 -26.41
CA TYR A 206 -17.10 -1.06 -27.09
C TYR A 206 -15.89 -1.80 -27.65
N ALA A 207 -15.93 -3.12 -27.61
CA ALA A 207 -14.90 -3.92 -28.30
C ALA A 207 -15.06 -3.69 -29.81
N ALA A 208 -13.97 -3.28 -30.47
CA ALA A 208 -13.92 -3.24 -31.91
C ALA A 208 -14.10 -4.65 -32.49
N THR A 209 -14.77 -4.76 -33.61
CA THR A 209 -15.04 -6.04 -34.27
C THR A 209 -13.79 -6.73 -34.79
N THR A 210 -12.67 -6.02 -34.86
CA THR A 210 -11.36 -6.53 -35.32
C THR A 210 -10.22 -5.94 -34.49
N GLY A 211 -9.28 -6.78 -34.09
CA GLY A 211 -7.96 -6.34 -33.58
C GLY A 211 -7.85 -6.00 -32.08
N GLY A 212 -8.86 -6.32 -31.25
CA GLY A 212 -8.77 -6.17 -29.79
C GLY A 212 -8.66 -4.72 -29.30
N ARG A 213 -9.00 -3.73 -30.13
CA ARG A 213 -9.08 -2.32 -29.75
C ARG A 213 -10.40 -2.01 -29.04
N LEU A 214 -10.36 -1.01 -28.16
CA LEU A 214 -11.55 -0.41 -27.59
C LEU A 214 -11.82 0.89 -28.37
N GLU A 215 -13.08 1.10 -28.76
CA GLU A 215 -13.51 2.27 -29.52
C GLU A 215 -14.56 3.07 -28.74
N LEU A 216 -14.50 4.38 -28.90
CA LEU A 216 -15.57 5.28 -28.47
C LEU A 216 -16.70 5.27 -29.50
N PRO A 217 -17.96 5.38 -29.07
CA PRO A 217 -19.10 5.43 -30.01
C PRO A 217 -19.08 6.63 -30.93
N ASP A 218 -18.40 7.73 -30.49
CA ASP A 218 -18.33 9.00 -31.21
C ASP A 218 -16.96 9.66 -31.05
N THR A 219 -16.65 10.60 -31.94
CA THR A 219 -15.49 11.46 -31.81
C THR A 219 -15.65 12.43 -30.64
N VAL A 220 -14.70 12.43 -29.72
CA VAL A 220 -14.65 13.37 -28.59
C VAL A 220 -13.71 14.52 -28.91
N SER A 221 -14.25 15.73 -29.01
CA SER A 221 -13.46 16.95 -29.20
C SER A 221 -13.11 17.56 -27.85
N LEU A 222 -11.82 17.74 -27.58
CA LEU A 222 -11.32 18.41 -26.38
C LEU A 222 -10.80 19.78 -26.76
N SER A 223 -11.24 20.82 -26.06
CA SER A 223 -10.72 22.17 -26.15
C SER A 223 -9.98 22.50 -24.85
N LEU A 224 -8.67 22.66 -24.93
CA LEU A 224 -7.81 23.10 -23.86
C LEU A 224 -7.35 24.52 -24.21
N ILE A 225 -7.68 25.50 -23.36
CA ILE A 225 -7.09 26.83 -23.49
C ILE A 225 -5.86 26.83 -22.60
N HIS A 226 -4.69 26.83 -23.23
CA HIS A 226 -3.45 27.12 -22.54
C HIS A 226 -3.35 28.65 -22.41
N ILE A 227 -3.29 29.14 -21.17
CA ILE A 227 -2.93 30.51 -20.83
C ILE A 227 -1.46 30.54 -20.45
#